data_aca0f86f2286e481e6ccdff39a458cd8
#
_entry.id   aca0f86f2286e481e6ccdff39a458cd8
#
_cell.length_a   1.000
_cell.length_b   1.000
_cell.length_c   1.000
_cell.angle_alpha   90.00
_cell.angle_beta   90.00
_cell.angle_gamma   90.00
#
_symmetry.space_group_name_H-M   'P 1'
#
loop_
_entity.id
_entity.type
_entity.pdbx_description
1 polymer ?
#
loop_
_entity_poly.entity_id
_entity_poly.type
_entity_poly.pdbx_seq_one_letter_code
_entity_poly.pdbx_strand_id
1 'polypeptide(L)'
;MEPIKRHWWKECVFYQIYPRSFQDSNGDGFGDIRGIINRIDYLVELGVGAIWLGPVFKSPQDDMGYDISDYRDIYEGFGTLADWEELRDKLHEHDIKLLVDLVVNHTSDEHPWFIEARKSRDNPKHDFYIWRDGKDGKEPNNWSSFFTPSAWEYNEPTGEYYLHLFSKRQPDLNWENQEVRDEIYSMMNWWLERGADGFRMDVINLLCKTKGLPDASGPVDMNGYVFPTEHMSNVPPIHELLEEMAEKTYGDRDVFTVGECCAMPLEEGVKYTSGKKRQIDAVFSFEHIDMDAQPLGKWYYRPWKLPELKEKLAKWQTGIGDGWVGLFWSNQDQPRALSRFGTTDERYRVQCAKMLGTILHNLHGTPFIYQGEEIGMVNVPWTSVDQLRDVEILNFVNDCRNTGAPEDFMWQAIWRKARDNARVPMPWDDSKNGGFTTGEPWIMLNPDYKEINVASAMADPDSVYWYYRRLIELRKHNLIMPYGEFKLLWPEDEALFAFEKHLDGEHWLIAGNFSDKEITVTLPAEYKNCGTVISTMKTHGLGDGKLTLGAWEAEVISFEL
;
A
#
# COMPACT_ATOMS: atom_id res chain seq x y z
N MET A 1 -6.07 22.52 26.48
CA MET A 1 -5.73 21.29 25.75
C MET A 1 -4.27 20.98 25.97
N GLU A 2 -3.87 19.71 26.03
CA GLU A 2 -2.45 19.36 26.02
C GLU A 2 -1.86 19.76 24.66
N PRO A 3 -0.56 20.17 24.61
CA PRO A 3 0.08 20.54 23.37
C PRO A 3 0.08 19.37 22.39
N ILE A 4 -0.23 19.63 21.11
CA ILE A 4 -0.20 18.60 20.06
C ILE A 4 1.23 18.02 19.97
N LYS A 5 1.36 16.71 20.12
CA LYS A 5 2.62 16.00 19.91
C LYS A 5 2.90 15.88 18.41
N ARG A 6 3.71 16.82 17.91
CA ARG A 6 4.06 16.90 16.50
C ARG A 6 5.14 15.88 16.14
N HIS A 7 4.99 15.30 14.95
CA HIS A 7 5.99 14.43 14.34
C HIS A 7 6.07 14.75 12.84
N TRP A 8 7.26 14.74 12.27
CA TRP A 8 7.49 15.05 10.85
C TRP A 8 6.65 14.14 9.93
N TRP A 9 6.56 12.86 10.25
CA TRP A 9 5.82 11.87 9.47
C TRP A 9 4.28 12.02 9.58
N LYS A 10 3.75 12.68 10.59
CA LYS A 10 2.32 13.01 10.69
C LYS A 10 1.93 14.16 9.76
N GLU A 11 2.85 15.07 9.51
CA GLU A 11 2.59 16.33 8.80
C GLU A 11 2.97 16.28 7.32
N CYS A 12 3.86 15.39 6.91
CA CYS A 12 4.25 15.22 5.51
C CYS A 12 3.28 14.30 4.73
N VAL A 13 3.53 14.21 3.44
CA VAL A 13 2.93 13.24 2.52
C VAL A 13 4.02 12.34 1.99
N PHE A 14 3.76 11.05 1.98
CA PHE A 14 4.66 10.05 1.42
C PHE A 14 4.33 9.79 -0.05
N TYR A 15 5.36 9.49 -0.83
CA TYR A 15 5.22 9.02 -2.19
C TYR A 15 5.81 7.61 -2.30
N GLN A 16 5.03 6.66 -2.77
CA GLN A 16 5.49 5.29 -2.96
C GLN A 16 6.05 5.12 -4.36
N ILE A 17 7.31 4.69 -4.44
CA ILE A 17 7.98 4.31 -5.68
C ILE A 17 8.04 2.79 -5.79
N TYR A 18 7.53 2.24 -6.90
CA TYR A 18 7.76 0.89 -7.34
C TYR A 18 8.94 0.90 -8.32
N PRO A 19 10.17 0.52 -7.88
CA PRO A 19 11.40 0.83 -8.60
C PRO A 19 11.42 0.36 -10.03
N ARG A 20 10.99 -0.87 -10.26
CA ARG A 20 10.95 -1.55 -11.56
C ARG A 20 10.19 -0.78 -12.65
N SER A 21 9.23 0.05 -12.26
CA SER A 21 8.31 0.75 -13.16
C SER A 21 8.35 2.26 -13.04
N PHE A 22 9.33 2.84 -12.35
CA PHE A 22 9.40 4.29 -12.20
C PHE A 22 10.15 4.95 -13.36
N GLN A 23 11.41 4.64 -13.57
CA GLN A 23 12.23 5.14 -14.69
C GLN A 23 13.41 4.21 -14.95
N ASP A 24 13.57 3.78 -16.19
CA ASP A 24 14.73 3.09 -16.70
C ASP A 24 15.81 4.09 -17.14
N SER A 25 17.02 3.94 -16.66
CA SER A 25 18.14 4.82 -16.99
C SER A 25 19.11 4.22 -18.00
N ASN A 26 19.12 2.90 -18.18
CA ASN A 26 20.14 2.17 -18.96
C ASN A 26 19.58 1.54 -20.26
N GLY A 27 18.25 1.52 -20.43
CA GLY A 27 17.59 1.03 -21.64
C GLY A 27 17.36 -0.48 -21.66
N ASP A 28 17.41 -1.16 -20.52
CA ASP A 28 17.16 -2.61 -20.43
C ASP A 28 15.67 -2.96 -20.26
N GLY A 29 14.81 -1.97 -20.11
CA GLY A 29 13.36 -2.13 -19.98
C GLY A 29 12.87 -2.20 -18.54
N PHE A 30 13.75 -2.13 -17.56
CA PHE A 30 13.44 -2.13 -16.13
C PHE A 30 13.80 -0.78 -15.51
N GLY A 31 12.95 -0.27 -14.63
CA GLY A 31 13.30 0.89 -13.81
C GLY A 31 14.41 0.56 -12.82
N ASP A 32 15.20 1.57 -12.47
CA ASP A 32 16.38 1.42 -11.63
C ASP A 32 16.57 2.63 -10.69
N ILE A 33 17.49 2.50 -9.71
CA ILE A 33 17.77 3.56 -8.73
C ILE A 33 18.32 4.82 -9.43
N ARG A 34 19.14 4.67 -10.46
CA ARG A 34 19.66 5.80 -11.24
C ARG A 34 18.52 6.56 -11.94
N GLY A 35 17.53 5.84 -12.47
CA GLY A 35 16.31 6.41 -13.03
C GLY A 35 15.52 7.21 -11.98
N ILE A 36 15.41 6.71 -10.75
CA ILE A 36 14.78 7.45 -9.65
C ILE A 36 15.55 8.73 -9.35
N ILE A 37 16.88 8.66 -9.26
CA ILE A 37 17.74 9.83 -9.06
C ILE A 37 17.50 10.90 -10.15
N ASN A 38 17.35 10.49 -11.40
CA ASN A 38 17.08 11.40 -12.52
C ASN A 38 15.71 12.09 -12.45
N ARG A 39 14.82 11.65 -11.56
CA ARG A 39 13.47 12.19 -11.37
C ARG A 39 13.24 12.84 -10.00
N ILE A 40 14.29 13.07 -9.22
CA ILE A 40 14.16 13.73 -7.90
C ILE A 40 13.53 15.11 -8.03
N ASP A 41 13.88 15.90 -9.05
CA ASP A 41 13.29 17.24 -9.27
C ASP A 41 11.75 17.18 -9.41
N TYR A 42 11.22 16.12 -10.02
CA TYR A 42 9.76 15.89 -10.10
C TYR A 42 9.12 15.70 -8.73
N LEU A 43 9.76 14.93 -7.86
CA LEU A 43 9.29 14.67 -6.49
C LEU A 43 9.40 15.93 -5.61
N VAL A 44 10.47 16.70 -5.78
CA VAL A 44 10.68 18.00 -5.12
C VAL A 44 9.59 18.99 -5.53
N GLU A 45 9.30 19.10 -6.84
CA GLU A 45 8.25 19.99 -7.36
C GLU A 45 6.86 19.58 -6.88
N LEU A 46 6.56 18.27 -6.81
CA LEU A 46 5.31 17.75 -6.23
C LEU A 46 5.19 18.12 -4.75
N GLY A 47 6.32 18.21 -4.04
CA GLY A 47 6.39 18.69 -2.66
C GLY A 47 6.26 17.61 -1.60
N VAL A 48 6.45 16.33 -1.93
CA VAL A 48 6.40 15.23 -0.96
C VAL A 48 7.53 15.33 0.08
N GLY A 49 7.27 14.86 1.29
CA GLY A 49 8.24 14.93 2.39
C GLY A 49 8.98 13.62 2.66
N ALA A 50 8.52 12.53 2.08
CA ALA A 50 9.17 11.22 2.23
C ALA A 50 8.86 10.30 1.06
N ILE A 51 9.78 9.36 0.82
CA ILE A 51 9.64 8.30 -0.16
C ILE A 51 9.56 6.95 0.56
N TRP A 52 8.55 6.15 0.23
CA TRP A 52 8.60 4.72 0.44
C TRP A 52 9.13 4.07 -0.84
N LEU A 53 10.34 3.56 -0.78
CA LEU A 53 10.97 2.81 -1.86
C LEU A 53 10.59 1.34 -1.72
N GLY A 54 9.89 0.77 -2.70
CA GLY A 54 9.63 -0.67 -2.77
C GLY A 54 10.94 -1.47 -2.73
N PRO A 55 10.90 -2.80 -2.50
CA PRO A 55 12.11 -3.55 -2.22
C PRO A 55 13.11 -3.51 -3.37
N VAL A 56 14.33 -3.11 -3.06
CA VAL A 56 15.48 -3.04 -4.00
C VAL A 56 16.57 -4.04 -3.67
N PHE A 57 16.36 -4.86 -2.64
CA PHE A 57 17.33 -5.85 -2.19
C PHE A 57 17.57 -6.94 -3.23
N LYS A 58 18.69 -7.65 -3.08
CA LYS A 58 19.02 -8.79 -3.93
C LYS A 58 17.92 -9.85 -3.85
N SER A 59 17.42 -10.24 -5.02
CA SER A 59 16.25 -11.11 -5.14
C SER A 59 16.27 -11.81 -6.49
N PRO A 60 15.86 -13.09 -6.58
CA PRO A 60 15.61 -13.75 -7.87
C PRO A 60 14.35 -13.26 -8.59
N GLN A 61 13.57 -12.35 -7.96
CA GLN A 61 12.42 -11.66 -8.56
C GLN A 61 11.21 -12.56 -8.86
N ASP A 62 11.01 -13.63 -8.11
CA ASP A 62 9.81 -14.48 -8.22
C ASP A 62 8.54 -13.69 -7.86
N ASP A 63 8.60 -12.90 -6.80
CA ASP A 63 7.57 -11.95 -6.38
C ASP A 63 8.06 -10.48 -6.47
N MET A 64 8.73 -10.16 -7.58
CA MET A 64 9.11 -8.79 -7.97
C MET A 64 9.88 -8.02 -6.88
N GLY A 65 10.76 -8.72 -6.13
CA GLY A 65 11.60 -8.13 -5.09
C GLY A 65 11.19 -8.46 -3.66
N TYR A 66 9.97 -8.97 -3.43
CA TYR A 66 9.52 -9.42 -2.11
C TYR A 66 10.03 -10.81 -1.73
N ASP A 67 10.80 -11.47 -2.58
CA ASP A 67 11.53 -12.71 -2.34
C ASP A 67 13.04 -12.41 -2.19
N ILE A 68 13.45 -11.99 -0.98
CA ILE A 68 14.79 -11.46 -0.72
C ILE A 68 15.80 -12.58 -0.50
N SER A 69 16.91 -12.56 -1.27
CA SER A 69 18.04 -13.50 -1.14
C SER A 69 19.24 -12.91 -0.39
N ASP A 70 19.38 -11.58 -0.31
CA ASP A 70 20.35 -10.89 0.53
C ASP A 70 19.81 -9.52 0.95
N TYR A 71 19.64 -9.31 2.25
CA TYR A 71 19.12 -8.07 2.83
C TYR A 71 20.11 -6.90 2.84
N ARG A 72 21.40 -7.14 2.63
CA ARG A 72 22.46 -6.12 2.71
C ARG A 72 23.08 -5.77 1.37
N ASP A 73 22.50 -6.27 0.28
CA ASP A 73 22.92 -5.95 -1.07
C ASP A 73 21.74 -5.54 -1.94
N ILE A 74 22.01 -4.80 -3.00
CA ILE A 74 21.01 -4.34 -3.97
C ILE A 74 20.94 -5.33 -5.13
N TYR A 75 19.73 -5.56 -5.63
CA TYR A 75 19.54 -6.33 -6.85
C TYR A 75 20.25 -5.65 -8.03
N GLU A 76 21.07 -6.40 -8.76
CA GLU A 76 21.92 -5.88 -9.84
C GLU A 76 21.12 -5.15 -10.95
N GLY A 77 19.87 -5.56 -11.20
CA GLY A 77 18.98 -4.87 -12.13
C GLY A 77 18.51 -3.50 -11.66
N PHE A 78 18.61 -3.20 -10.36
CA PHE A 78 18.26 -1.87 -9.82
C PHE A 78 19.48 -0.98 -9.57
N GLY A 79 20.69 -1.54 -9.58
CA GLY A 79 21.93 -0.80 -9.34
C GLY A 79 22.77 -1.39 -8.23
N THR A 80 23.43 -0.53 -7.47
CA THR A 80 24.37 -0.90 -6.41
C THR A 80 24.02 -0.23 -5.09
N LEU A 81 24.64 -0.68 -3.98
CA LEU A 81 24.53 -0.02 -2.69
C LEU A 81 24.98 1.46 -2.76
N ALA A 82 26.01 1.76 -3.56
CA ALA A 82 26.47 3.14 -3.78
C ALA A 82 25.40 4.02 -4.48
N ASP A 83 24.64 3.44 -5.42
CA ASP A 83 23.51 4.14 -6.06
C ASP A 83 22.39 4.43 -5.04
N TRP A 84 22.12 3.49 -4.12
CA TRP A 84 21.14 3.71 -3.06
C TRP A 84 21.62 4.80 -2.08
N GLU A 85 22.89 4.80 -1.71
CA GLU A 85 23.47 5.85 -0.85
C GLU A 85 23.42 7.23 -1.53
N GLU A 86 23.69 7.30 -2.84
CA GLU A 86 23.52 8.54 -3.62
C GLU A 86 22.06 8.99 -3.66
N LEU A 87 21.10 8.07 -3.88
CA LEU A 87 19.68 8.39 -3.85
C LEU A 87 19.29 8.99 -2.50
N ARG A 88 19.68 8.34 -1.40
CA ARG A 88 19.43 8.82 -0.03
C ARG A 88 20.00 10.25 0.16
N ASP A 89 21.28 10.46 -0.19
CA ASP A 89 21.94 11.74 0.01
C ASP A 89 21.24 12.85 -0.76
N LYS A 90 20.88 12.61 -2.03
CA LYS A 90 20.16 13.58 -2.85
C LYS A 90 18.75 13.87 -2.34
N LEU A 91 18.02 12.88 -1.83
CA LEU A 91 16.73 13.12 -1.19
C LEU A 91 16.89 13.96 0.08
N HIS A 92 17.88 13.65 0.91
CA HIS A 92 18.17 14.41 2.12
C HIS A 92 18.61 15.87 1.84
N GLU A 93 19.30 16.15 0.73
CA GLU A 93 19.61 17.52 0.27
C GLU A 93 18.34 18.37 0.07
N HIS A 94 17.19 17.72 -0.18
CA HIS A 94 15.88 18.35 -0.35
C HIS A 94 14.93 18.14 0.83
N ASP A 95 15.44 17.71 2.00
CA ASP A 95 14.64 17.37 3.19
C ASP A 95 13.60 16.28 2.96
N ILE A 96 13.78 15.42 1.95
CA ILE A 96 12.92 14.26 1.67
C ILE A 96 13.50 13.04 2.36
N LYS A 97 12.68 12.38 3.20
CA LYS A 97 13.03 11.17 3.93
C LYS A 97 12.92 9.92 3.06
N LEU A 98 13.69 8.87 3.38
CA LEU A 98 13.71 7.61 2.63
C LEU A 98 13.40 6.42 3.54
N LEU A 99 12.26 5.75 3.32
CA LEU A 99 11.91 4.50 3.96
C LEU A 99 12.34 3.31 3.12
N VAL A 100 12.87 2.30 3.81
CA VAL A 100 13.21 0.99 3.26
C VAL A 100 12.02 0.04 3.46
N ASP A 101 11.76 -0.83 2.48
CA ASP A 101 10.75 -1.88 2.60
C ASP A 101 11.32 -3.08 3.36
N LEU A 102 10.81 -3.36 4.55
CA LEU A 102 11.27 -4.42 5.45
C LEU A 102 10.43 -5.68 5.25
N VAL A 103 10.94 -6.65 4.51
CA VAL A 103 10.27 -7.91 4.22
C VAL A 103 10.88 -9.03 5.06
N VAL A 104 10.28 -9.34 6.19
CA VAL A 104 10.87 -10.24 7.19
C VAL A 104 9.95 -11.36 7.69
N ASN A 105 8.75 -11.50 7.10
CA ASN A 105 7.94 -12.69 7.32
C ASN A 105 8.55 -13.92 6.67
N HIS A 106 9.21 -13.75 5.52
CA HIS A 106 9.78 -14.82 4.69
C HIS A 106 11.08 -14.33 4.02
N THR A 107 11.82 -15.25 3.43
CA THR A 107 12.94 -14.96 2.53
C THR A 107 12.69 -15.60 1.17
N SER A 108 13.56 -15.33 0.19
CA SER A 108 13.65 -16.18 -1.00
C SER A 108 14.09 -17.60 -0.63
N ASP A 109 13.69 -18.59 -1.42
CA ASP A 109 14.26 -19.96 -1.37
C ASP A 109 15.73 -20.00 -1.83
N GLU A 110 16.23 -18.91 -2.44
CA GLU A 110 17.65 -18.71 -2.78
C GLU A 110 18.45 -17.98 -1.69
N HIS A 111 17.81 -17.61 -0.56
CA HIS A 111 18.53 -17.05 0.58
C HIS A 111 19.50 -18.10 1.18
N PRO A 112 20.76 -17.74 1.50
CA PRO A 112 21.74 -18.69 2.06
C PRO A 112 21.22 -19.49 3.26
N TRP A 113 20.38 -18.88 4.12
CA TRP A 113 19.78 -19.58 5.25
C TRP A 113 18.88 -20.73 4.80
N PHE A 114 18.03 -20.52 3.77
CA PHE A 114 17.13 -21.56 3.30
C PHE A 114 17.87 -22.63 2.50
N ILE A 115 18.86 -22.25 1.68
CA ILE A 115 19.72 -23.21 0.97
C ILE A 115 20.38 -24.19 1.95
N GLU A 116 20.82 -23.71 3.13
CA GLU A 116 21.36 -24.58 4.18
C GLU A 116 20.24 -25.34 4.90
N ALA A 117 19.18 -24.68 5.32
CA ALA A 117 18.08 -25.25 6.08
C ALA A 117 17.45 -26.48 5.42
N ARG A 118 17.28 -26.44 4.10
CA ARG A 118 16.61 -27.50 3.34
C ARG A 118 17.44 -28.75 3.08
N LYS A 119 18.74 -28.75 3.44
CA LYS A 119 19.65 -29.90 3.18
C LYS A 119 19.41 -31.06 4.13
N SER A 120 19.14 -30.79 5.41
CA SER A 120 19.03 -31.80 6.46
C SER A 120 18.31 -31.26 7.68
N ARG A 121 17.56 -32.10 8.39
CA ARG A 121 16.94 -31.78 9.68
C ARG A 121 17.94 -31.36 10.75
N ASP A 122 19.18 -31.87 10.68
CA ASP A 122 20.26 -31.58 11.65
C ASP A 122 21.05 -30.32 11.25
N ASN A 123 20.72 -29.63 10.16
CA ASN A 123 21.43 -28.42 9.77
C ASN A 123 21.16 -27.29 10.77
N PRO A 124 22.19 -26.55 11.24
CA PRO A 124 22.00 -25.45 12.19
C PRO A 124 21.00 -24.36 11.75
N LYS A 125 20.81 -24.20 10.44
CA LYS A 125 19.83 -23.25 9.88
C LYS A 125 18.45 -23.86 9.65
N HIS A 126 18.25 -25.16 9.92
CA HIS A 126 16.95 -25.80 9.69
C HIS A 126 15.83 -25.10 10.45
N ASP A 127 16.02 -24.80 11.74
CA ASP A 127 15.04 -24.12 12.59
C ASP A 127 14.87 -22.60 12.29
N PHE A 128 15.53 -22.09 11.26
CA PHE A 128 15.28 -20.71 10.78
C PHE A 128 13.95 -20.59 10.06
N TYR A 129 13.39 -21.71 9.61
CA TYR A 129 12.12 -21.77 8.88
C TYR A 129 11.14 -22.73 9.56
N ILE A 130 9.87 -22.66 9.13
CA ILE A 130 8.79 -23.45 9.72
C ILE A 130 8.62 -24.76 8.94
N TRP A 131 8.96 -25.87 9.55
CA TRP A 131 8.89 -27.22 8.98
C TRP A 131 7.88 -28.10 9.73
N ARG A 132 7.22 -29.01 9.00
CA ARG A 132 6.34 -30.03 9.59
C ARG A 132 6.40 -31.32 8.78
N ASP A 133 6.26 -32.45 9.49
CA ASP A 133 5.99 -33.73 8.83
C ASP A 133 4.62 -33.71 8.16
N GLY A 134 4.52 -34.37 7.01
CA GLY A 134 3.22 -34.58 6.36
C GLY A 134 2.28 -35.44 7.18
N LYS A 135 0.99 -35.35 6.91
CA LYS A 135 -0.06 -36.13 7.54
C LYS A 135 -0.75 -37.01 6.50
N ASP A 136 -0.72 -38.33 6.71
CA ASP A 136 -1.34 -39.33 5.80
C ASP A 136 -0.87 -39.21 4.33
N GLY A 137 0.42 -38.86 4.13
CA GLY A 137 1.02 -38.69 2.81
C GLY A 137 0.63 -37.39 2.10
N LYS A 138 0.07 -36.43 2.82
CA LYS A 138 -0.34 -35.10 2.35
C LYS A 138 0.31 -34.00 3.19
N GLU A 139 -0.05 -32.76 2.89
CA GLU A 139 0.35 -31.57 3.65
C GLU A 139 -0.02 -31.67 5.13
N PRO A 140 0.68 -30.96 6.01
CA PRO A 140 0.46 -30.99 7.47
C PRO A 140 -0.94 -30.57 7.91
N ASN A 141 -1.55 -29.63 7.19
CA ASN A 141 -2.87 -29.08 7.44
C ASN A 141 -3.54 -28.57 6.14
N ASN A 142 -4.71 -27.95 6.27
CA ASN A 142 -5.55 -27.51 5.15
C ASN A 142 -5.31 -26.06 4.71
N TRP A 143 -4.18 -25.43 5.05
CA TRP A 143 -3.97 -24.01 4.80
C TRP A 143 -3.75 -23.71 3.32
N SER A 144 -4.48 -22.70 2.80
CA SER A 144 -4.17 -22.08 1.52
C SER A 144 -3.13 -20.96 1.68
N SER A 145 -2.34 -20.74 0.63
CA SER A 145 -1.43 -19.61 0.49
C SER A 145 -2.17 -18.41 -0.13
N PHE A 146 -1.56 -17.22 -0.05
CA PHE A 146 -2.02 -16.05 -0.80
C PHE A 146 -1.91 -16.24 -2.32
N PHE A 147 -0.89 -16.98 -2.80
CA PHE A 147 -0.56 -17.06 -4.23
C PHE A 147 -0.67 -18.46 -4.84
N THR A 148 -0.74 -19.50 -4.02
CA THR A 148 -0.81 -20.88 -4.51
C THR A 148 -1.88 -21.66 -3.78
N PRO A 149 -2.31 -22.83 -4.29
CA PRO A 149 -3.34 -23.58 -3.57
C PRO A 149 -2.95 -23.91 -2.14
N SER A 150 -1.80 -24.58 -1.93
CA SER A 150 -1.33 -24.96 -0.59
C SER A 150 -0.36 -23.95 -0.02
N ALA A 151 -0.36 -23.76 1.30
CA ALA A 151 0.67 -23.03 2.05
C ALA A 151 1.88 -23.92 2.39
N TRP A 152 1.95 -25.14 1.89
CA TRP A 152 3.00 -26.11 2.19
C TRP A 152 3.62 -26.69 0.93
N GLU A 153 4.96 -26.71 0.88
CA GLU A 153 5.72 -27.34 -0.20
C GLU A 153 6.62 -28.44 0.38
N TYR A 154 6.62 -29.62 -0.27
CA TYR A 154 7.42 -30.77 0.15
C TYR A 154 8.89 -30.61 -0.18
N ASN A 155 9.75 -30.87 0.78
CA ASN A 155 11.20 -30.88 0.62
C ASN A 155 11.74 -32.32 0.72
N GLU A 156 12.12 -32.89 -0.40
CA GLU A 156 12.60 -34.28 -0.51
C GLU A 156 13.81 -34.59 0.40
N PRO A 157 14.86 -33.71 0.49
CA PRO A 157 16.03 -34.00 1.32
C PRO A 157 15.74 -34.22 2.81
N THR A 158 14.76 -33.52 3.37
CA THR A 158 14.38 -33.64 4.79
C THR A 158 13.17 -34.54 5.02
N GLY A 159 12.39 -34.82 3.97
CA GLY A 159 11.13 -35.56 4.06
C GLY A 159 10.04 -34.80 4.81
N GLU A 160 10.12 -33.47 4.83
CA GLU A 160 9.18 -32.56 5.51
C GLU A 160 8.58 -31.57 4.53
N TYR A 161 7.56 -30.84 4.98
CA TYR A 161 7.00 -29.69 4.30
C TYR A 161 7.48 -28.40 4.99
N TYR A 162 7.79 -27.36 4.22
CA TYR A 162 8.00 -26.01 4.76
C TYR A 162 6.77 -25.13 4.49
N LEU A 163 6.52 -24.20 5.42
CA LEU A 163 5.44 -23.23 5.31
C LEU A 163 5.84 -22.09 4.36
N HIS A 164 4.92 -21.68 3.50
CA HIS A 164 5.01 -20.47 2.69
C HIS A 164 3.62 -19.83 2.55
N LEU A 165 3.41 -18.71 3.21
CA LEU A 165 2.11 -18.01 3.10
C LEU A 165 1.92 -17.33 1.75
N PHE A 166 2.99 -17.11 0.99
CA PHE A 166 2.99 -16.51 -0.37
C PHE A 166 3.43 -17.52 -1.42
N SER A 167 4.35 -17.16 -2.31
CA SER A 167 4.90 -18.11 -3.28
C SER A 167 5.64 -19.26 -2.57
N LYS A 168 5.63 -20.44 -3.16
CA LYS A 168 6.46 -21.56 -2.70
C LYS A 168 7.96 -21.25 -2.69
N ARG A 169 8.36 -20.17 -3.37
CA ARG A 169 9.73 -19.64 -3.34
C ARG A 169 9.96 -18.60 -2.24
N GLN A 170 8.97 -18.41 -1.35
CA GLN A 170 9.03 -17.49 -0.21
C GLN A 170 8.79 -18.25 1.11
N PRO A 171 9.74 -19.09 1.57
CA PRO A 171 9.60 -19.84 2.82
C PRO A 171 9.51 -18.91 4.03
N ASP A 172 8.54 -19.18 4.91
CA ASP A 172 8.28 -18.40 6.13
C ASP A 172 9.35 -18.61 7.18
N LEU A 173 9.87 -17.51 7.73
CA LEU A 173 10.84 -17.52 8.83
C LEU A 173 10.20 -17.95 10.15
N ASN A 174 10.97 -18.66 10.95
CA ASN A 174 10.60 -19.05 12.31
C ASN A 174 10.95 -17.97 13.34
N TRP A 175 10.03 -17.05 13.60
CA TRP A 175 10.22 -15.97 14.56
C TRP A 175 10.27 -16.40 16.03
N GLU A 176 9.98 -17.67 16.36
CA GLU A 176 10.26 -18.24 17.68
C GLU A 176 11.76 -18.41 17.91
N ASN A 177 12.56 -18.54 16.84
CA ASN A 177 14.00 -18.72 16.90
C ASN A 177 14.72 -17.38 17.19
N GLN A 178 15.48 -17.33 18.30
CA GLN A 178 16.22 -16.12 18.70
C GLN A 178 17.29 -15.72 17.68
N GLU A 179 17.99 -16.67 17.04
CA GLU A 179 19.01 -16.34 16.04
C GLU A 179 18.40 -15.64 14.81
N VAL A 180 17.19 -16.02 14.40
CA VAL A 180 16.47 -15.33 13.33
C VAL A 180 16.21 -13.88 13.71
N ARG A 181 15.71 -13.64 14.93
CA ARG A 181 15.45 -12.29 15.43
C ARG A 181 16.72 -11.45 15.48
N ASP A 182 17.81 -12.00 16.03
CA ASP A 182 19.09 -11.30 16.15
C ASP A 182 19.67 -10.92 14.79
N GLU A 183 19.60 -11.79 13.79
CA GLU A 183 20.02 -11.51 12.42
C GLU A 183 19.18 -10.40 11.77
N ILE A 184 17.86 -10.44 11.92
CA ILE A 184 16.96 -9.41 11.41
C ILE A 184 17.23 -8.05 12.09
N TYR A 185 17.37 -8.02 13.42
CA TYR A 185 17.66 -6.76 14.13
C TYR A 185 19.03 -6.19 13.75
N SER A 186 20.03 -7.04 13.54
CA SER A 186 21.33 -6.65 13.02
C SER A 186 21.23 -6.02 11.63
N MET A 187 20.42 -6.59 10.75
CA MET A 187 20.16 -6.05 9.41
C MET A 187 19.42 -4.71 9.47
N MET A 188 18.37 -4.59 10.30
CA MET A 188 17.64 -3.33 10.47
C MET A 188 18.56 -2.20 10.96
N ASN A 189 19.37 -2.47 11.97
CA ASN A 189 20.36 -1.49 12.47
C ASN A 189 21.36 -1.09 11.38
N TRP A 190 21.80 -2.02 10.55
CA TRP A 190 22.71 -1.76 9.44
C TRP A 190 22.14 -0.76 8.41
N TRP A 191 20.82 -0.83 8.11
CA TRP A 191 20.14 0.15 7.26
C TRP A 191 19.95 1.50 7.94
N LEU A 192 19.57 1.51 9.23
CA LEU A 192 19.42 2.75 10.01
C LEU A 192 20.75 3.50 10.14
N GLU A 193 21.86 2.78 10.34
CA GLU A 193 23.22 3.36 10.38
C GLU A 193 23.65 3.91 9.02
N ARG A 194 23.11 3.42 7.91
CA ARG A 194 23.28 3.96 6.57
C ARG A 194 22.36 5.14 6.25
N GLY A 195 21.54 5.57 7.19
CA GLY A 195 20.70 6.76 7.05
C GLY A 195 19.32 6.48 6.43
N ALA A 196 18.83 5.24 6.49
CA ALA A 196 17.41 5.01 6.28
C ALA A 196 16.59 5.74 7.36
N ASP A 197 15.54 6.45 6.96
CA ASP A 197 14.69 7.23 7.87
C ASP A 197 13.55 6.40 8.47
N GLY A 198 13.57 5.09 8.28
CA GLY A 198 12.63 4.14 8.83
C GLY A 198 12.25 3.02 7.88
N PHE A 199 11.14 2.35 8.20
CA PHE A 199 10.72 1.16 7.49
C PHE A 199 9.23 1.18 7.16
N ARG A 200 8.87 0.76 5.94
CA ARG A 200 7.57 0.15 5.70
C ARG A 200 7.74 -1.35 5.94
N MET A 201 6.94 -1.90 6.82
CA MET A 201 7.08 -3.27 7.29
C MET A 201 6.05 -4.16 6.61
N ASP A 202 6.53 -5.00 5.70
CA ASP A 202 5.73 -5.93 4.90
C ASP A 202 5.08 -6.98 5.79
N VAL A 203 3.77 -7.13 5.66
CA VAL A 203 2.90 -8.10 6.38
C VAL A 203 3.32 -8.38 7.83
N ILE A 204 3.68 -7.33 8.55
CA ILE A 204 4.35 -7.41 9.86
C ILE A 204 3.52 -8.12 10.93
N ASN A 205 2.21 -8.15 10.80
CA ASN A 205 1.31 -8.84 11.73
C ASN A 205 1.19 -10.35 11.48
N LEU A 206 1.90 -10.89 10.47
CA LEU A 206 1.93 -12.32 10.14
C LEU A 206 3.13 -13.07 10.72
N LEU A 207 4.06 -12.42 11.42
CA LEU A 207 5.30 -13.03 11.91
C LEU A 207 5.07 -14.23 12.84
N CYS A 208 4.01 -14.20 13.63
CA CYS A 208 3.65 -15.27 14.55
C CYS A 208 2.58 -16.19 13.96
N LYS A 209 2.68 -17.49 14.21
CA LYS A 209 1.68 -18.48 13.82
C LYS A 209 1.10 -19.17 15.06
N THR A 210 -0.16 -19.59 14.99
CA THR A 210 -0.77 -20.37 16.09
C THR A 210 0.03 -21.63 16.36
N LYS A 211 0.42 -21.82 17.63
CA LYS A 211 1.23 -22.98 18.04
C LYS A 211 0.55 -24.29 17.65
N GLY A 212 1.33 -25.19 17.08
CA GLY A 212 0.85 -26.49 16.61
C GLY A 212 0.25 -26.47 15.20
N LEU A 213 0.01 -25.30 14.60
CA LEU A 213 -0.47 -25.10 13.23
C LEU A 213 -1.73 -25.96 12.94
N PRO A 214 -2.84 -25.76 13.68
CA PRO A 214 -4.06 -26.56 13.50
C PRO A 214 -4.71 -26.29 12.15
N ASP A 215 -5.64 -27.16 11.71
CA ASP A 215 -6.46 -26.91 10.54
C ASP A 215 -7.25 -25.60 10.69
N ALA A 216 -7.31 -24.83 9.62
CA ALA A 216 -8.07 -23.59 9.55
C ALA A 216 -9.57 -23.85 9.36
N SER A 217 -10.39 -22.89 9.85
CA SER A 217 -11.85 -22.92 9.75
C SER A 217 -12.32 -21.86 8.75
N GLY A 218 -13.27 -22.22 7.88
CA GLY A 218 -13.81 -21.23 6.94
C GLY A 218 -14.25 -21.81 5.61
N PRO A 219 -14.52 -20.93 4.64
CA PRO A 219 -14.85 -21.35 3.29
C PRO A 219 -13.65 -22.05 2.64
N VAL A 220 -13.97 -23.15 1.94
CA VAL A 220 -12.99 -23.90 1.16
C VAL A 220 -12.87 -23.24 -0.22
N ASP A 221 -11.64 -22.95 -0.66
CA ASP A 221 -11.37 -22.38 -1.96
C ASP A 221 -11.58 -23.38 -3.11
N MET A 222 -11.37 -22.92 -4.36
CA MET A 222 -11.57 -23.77 -5.54
C MET A 222 -10.59 -24.95 -5.61
N ASN A 223 -9.53 -24.95 -4.83
CA ASN A 223 -8.50 -25.99 -4.78
C ASN A 223 -8.63 -26.93 -3.58
N GLY A 224 -9.59 -26.69 -2.67
CA GLY A 224 -9.85 -27.53 -1.52
C GLY A 224 -9.16 -27.12 -0.23
N TYR A 225 -8.54 -25.92 -0.18
CA TYR A 225 -7.85 -25.37 0.99
C TYR A 225 -8.67 -24.27 1.67
N VAL A 226 -8.27 -23.90 2.89
CA VAL A 226 -8.90 -22.85 3.70
C VAL A 226 -7.90 -21.77 4.03
N PHE A 227 -8.26 -20.51 3.86
CA PHE A 227 -7.37 -19.40 4.18
C PHE A 227 -7.22 -19.22 5.69
N PRO A 228 -5.99 -19.30 6.25
CA PRO A 228 -5.76 -19.49 7.68
C PRO A 228 -5.71 -18.19 8.49
N THR A 229 -6.61 -17.24 8.27
CA THR A 229 -6.56 -15.89 8.89
C THR A 229 -6.37 -15.95 10.40
N GLU A 230 -7.14 -16.80 11.10
CA GLU A 230 -7.13 -16.92 12.56
C GLU A 230 -5.83 -17.52 13.12
N HIS A 231 -5.00 -18.13 12.26
CA HIS A 231 -3.78 -18.82 12.67
C HIS A 231 -2.50 -18.10 12.23
N MET A 232 -2.62 -17.03 11.45
CA MET A 232 -1.46 -16.29 10.95
C MET A 232 -1.50 -14.79 11.22
N SER A 233 -2.71 -14.20 11.43
CA SER A 233 -2.85 -12.74 11.55
C SER A 233 -3.03 -12.33 13.02
N ASN A 234 -2.20 -11.40 13.49
CA ASN A 234 -2.23 -10.86 14.85
C ASN A 234 -2.12 -11.94 15.96
N VAL A 235 -1.43 -13.05 15.68
CA VAL A 235 -1.29 -14.16 16.61
C VAL A 235 -0.32 -13.81 17.72
N PRO A 236 -0.69 -14.01 19.02
CA PRO A 236 0.27 -13.84 20.12
C PRO A 236 1.50 -14.74 19.98
N PRO A 237 2.71 -14.27 20.30
CA PRO A 237 3.06 -13.04 21.04
C PRO A 237 3.51 -11.87 20.13
N ILE A 238 2.78 -11.54 19.08
CA ILE A 238 3.19 -10.52 18.10
C ILE A 238 3.53 -9.16 18.73
N HIS A 239 2.76 -8.72 19.73
CA HIS A 239 2.99 -7.42 20.37
C HIS A 239 4.33 -7.39 21.13
N GLU A 240 4.63 -8.43 21.92
CA GLU A 240 5.88 -8.57 22.65
C GLU A 240 7.07 -8.65 21.68
N LEU A 241 6.88 -9.31 20.55
CA LEU A 241 7.88 -9.42 19.50
C LEU A 241 8.18 -8.06 18.85
N LEU A 242 7.17 -7.26 18.55
CA LEU A 242 7.34 -5.93 17.98
C LEU A 242 7.89 -4.92 19.01
N GLU A 243 7.57 -5.05 20.30
CA GLU A 243 8.23 -4.29 21.37
C GLU A 243 9.73 -4.61 21.43
N GLU A 244 10.11 -5.91 21.37
CA GLU A 244 11.51 -6.35 21.32
C GLU A 244 12.21 -5.79 20.06
N MET A 245 11.58 -5.89 18.90
CA MET A 245 12.10 -5.35 17.64
C MET A 245 12.37 -3.84 17.76
N ALA A 246 11.41 -3.08 18.26
CA ALA A 246 11.57 -1.64 18.46
C ALA A 246 12.72 -1.34 19.44
N GLU A 247 12.74 -1.99 20.61
CA GLU A 247 13.79 -1.79 21.62
C GLU A 247 15.19 -2.07 21.06
N LYS A 248 15.34 -3.09 20.22
CA LYS A 248 16.63 -3.53 19.67
C LYS A 248 17.09 -2.72 18.46
N THR A 249 16.20 -1.94 17.82
CA THR A 249 16.49 -1.29 16.53
C THR A 249 16.17 0.21 16.54
N TYR A 250 14.93 0.61 16.37
CA TYR A 250 14.51 2.00 16.12
C TYR A 250 13.94 2.73 17.35
N GLY A 251 13.85 2.08 18.50
CA GLY A 251 13.10 2.56 19.67
C GLY A 251 13.30 4.02 20.06
N ASP A 252 14.57 4.46 20.18
CA ASP A 252 14.94 5.83 20.58
C ASP A 252 15.31 6.75 19.39
N ARG A 253 15.16 6.27 18.15
CA ARG A 253 15.54 7.00 16.94
C ARG A 253 14.35 7.83 16.42
N ASP A 254 14.62 9.01 15.85
CA ASP A 254 13.63 9.83 15.14
C ASP A 254 13.45 9.30 13.70
N VAL A 255 12.89 8.11 13.60
CA VAL A 255 12.57 7.43 12.35
C VAL A 255 11.10 7.02 12.36
N PHE A 256 10.54 6.74 11.20
CA PHE A 256 9.15 6.34 11.04
C PHE A 256 9.01 4.88 10.67
N THR A 257 8.05 4.20 11.28
CA THR A 257 7.68 2.83 10.94
C THR A 257 6.21 2.72 10.63
N VAL A 258 5.88 2.09 9.49
CA VAL A 258 4.49 1.81 9.12
C VAL A 258 4.32 0.34 8.79
N GLY A 259 3.39 -0.32 9.46
CA GLY A 259 3.11 -1.75 9.27
C GLY A 259 2.02 -1.99 8.24
N GLU A 260 2.29 -2.86 7.26
CA GLU A 260 1.23 -3.50 6.50
C GLU A 260 0.63 -4.61 7.35
N CYS A 261 -0.66 -4.50 7.66
CA CYS A 261 -1.34 -5.40 8.60
C CYS A 261 -2.62 -5.97 7.96
N CYS A 262 -2.48 -7.18 7.42
CA CYS A 262 -3.59 -7.90 6.80
C CYS A 262 -4.62 -8.37 7.84
N ALA A 263 -5.91 -8.30 7.51
CA ALA A 263 -7.01 -8.76 8.36
C ALA A 263 -6.91 -8.24 9.81
N MET A 264 -6.50 -6.99 9.97
CA MET A 264 -6.31 -6.37 11.28
C MET A 264 -7.58 -5.61 11.71
N PRO A 265 -8.23 -5.99 12.83
CA PRO A 265 -9.30 -5.20 13.41
C PRO A 265 -8.76 -3.93 14.06
N LEU A 266 -9.62 -2.92 14.24
CA LEU A 266 -9.25 -1.63 14.82
C LEU A 266 -8.56 -1.75 16.19
N GLU A 267 -9.04 -2.66 17.04
CA GLU A 267 -8.51 -2.88 18.38
C GLU A 267 -7.05 -3.33 18.39
N GLU A 268 -6.65 -4.11 17.38
CA GLU A 268 -5.25 -4.51 17.17
C GLU A 268 -4.43 -3.32 16.62
N GLY A 269 -4.98 -2.55 15.70
CA GLY A 269 -4.35 -1.32 15.19
C GLY A 269 -4.04 -0.32 16.31
N VAL A 270 -4.96 -0.15 17.26
CA VAL A 270 -4.74 0.67 18.48
C VAL A 270 -3.57 0.11 19.31
N LYS A 271 -3.52 -1.21 19.55
CA LYS A 271 -2.41 -1.83 20.32
C LYS A 271 -1.06 -1.64 19.65
N TYR A 272 -0.98 -1.80 18.31
CA TYR A 272 0.25 -1.61 17.55
C TYR A 272 0.80 -0.20 17.61
N THR A 273 -0.06 0.82 17.63
CA THR A 273 0.35 2.22 17.41
C THR A 273 0.25 3.13 18.64
N SER A 274 -0.42 2.70 19.73
CA SER A 274 -0.63 3.50 20.95
C SER A 274 -0.30 2.78 22.25
N GLY A 275 0.45 1.68 22.19
CA GLY A 275 0.93 0.95 23.36
C GLY A 275 1.86 1.77 24.26
N LYS A 276 2.04 1.34 25.52
CA LYS A 276 2.97 1.98 26.47
C LYS A 276 4.42 1.92 26.01
N LYS A 277 4.79 0.87 25.29
CA LYS A 277 6.07 0.72 24.62
C LYS A 277 5.85 0.88 23.12
N ARG A 278 6.83 1.45 22.44
CA ARG A 278 6.83 1.58 20.98
C ARG A 278 6.82 0.19 20.35
N GLN A 279 5.94 0.00 19.38
CA GLN A 279 5.92 -1.12 18.47
C GLN A 279 6.13 -0.57 17.05
N ILE A 280 5.07 -0.10 16.41
CA ILE A 280 5.13 0.62 15.13
C ILE A 280 4.43 1.97 15.27
N ASP A 281 4.79 2.94 14.42
CA ASP A 281 4.24 4.31 14.55
C ASP A 281 2.89 4.47 13.84
N ALA A 282 2.66 3.71 12.76
CA ALA A 282 1.42 3.72 12.01
C ALA A 282 1.12 2.34 11.40
N VAL A 283 -0.13 2.11 11.05
CA VAL A 283 -0.58 0.89 10.35
C VAL A 283 -1.34 1.24 9.09
N PHE A 284 -1.18 0.43 8.05
CA PHE A 284 -2.12 0.40 6.92
C PHE A 284 -3.28 -0.52 7.26
N SER A 285 -4.50 0.04 7.25
CA SER A 285 -5.73 -0.74 7.36
C SER A 285 -6.23 -1.14 5.98
N PHE A 286 -6.65 -2.40 5.82
CA PHE A 286 -7.18 -2.92 4.56
C PHE A 286 -8.72 -3.00 4.55
N GLU A 287 -9.43 -2.60 5.61
CA GLU A 287 -10.89 -2.74 5.67
C GLU A 287 -11.61 -2.04 4.51
N HIS A 288 -11.13 -0.88 4.05
CA HIS A 288 -11.69 -0.18 2.88
C HIS A 288 -11.27 -0.83 1.55
N ILE A 289 -10.14 -1.54 1.54
CA ILE A 289 -9.64 -2.29 0.39
C ILE A 289 -10.40 -3.61 0.24
N ASP A 290 -10.72 -4.29 1.33
CA ASP A 290 -11.32 -5.63 1.29
C ASP A 290 -12.85 -5.62 1.26
N MET A 291 -13.49 -4.43 1.33
CA MET A 291 -14.95 -4.32 1.39
C MET A 291 -15.70 -4.89 0.18
N ASP A 292 -15.04 -5.00 -0.96
CA ASP A 292 -15.60 -5.55 -2.21
C ASP A 292 -15.20 -7.01 -2.47
N ALA A 293 -14.47 -7.66 -1.54
CA ALA A 293 -14.15 -9.07 -1.58
C ALA A 293 -15.27 -9.93 -1.00
N GLN A 294 -15.43 -11.14 -1.55
CA GLN A 294 -16.28 -12.18 -0.97
C GLN A 294 -15.47 -13.02 0.02
N PRO A 295 -16.12 -13.87 0.85
CA PRO A 295 -15.43 -14.72 1.80
C PRO A 295 -14.35 -15.66 1.20
N LEU A 296 -14.42 -15.94 -0.10
CA LEU A 296 -13.42 -16.75 -0.84
C LEU A 296 -12.20 -15.95 -1.34
N GLY A 297 -12.08 -14.68 -0.96
CA GLY A 297 -10.93 -13.84 -1.28
C GLY A 297 -11.20 -12.78 -2.36
N LYS A 298 -10.15 -12.05 -2.71
CA LYS A 298 -10.22 -10.83 -3.55
C LYS A 298 -10.73 -11.06 -4.98
N TRP A 299 -10.55 -12.25 -5.53
CA TRP A 299 -10.98 -12.60 -6.88
C TRP A 299 -12.51 -12.72 -7.02
N TYR A 300 -13.21 -12.92 -5.90
CA TYR A 300 -14.67 -13.01 -5.84
C TYR A 300 -15.26 -11.64 -5.52
N TYR A 301 -15.35 -10.80 -6.54
CA TYR A 301 -15.83 -9.41 -6.41
C TYR A 301 -17.31 -9.32 -6.07
N ARG A 302 -17.66 -8.38 -5.21
CA ARG A 302 -19.02 -7.84 -5.04
C ARG A 302 -19.01 -6.31 -5.22
N PRO A 303 -20.10 -5.71 -5.77
CA PRO A 303 -20.24 -4.26 -5.78
C PRO A 303 -20.24 -3.71 -4.35
N TRP A 304 -19.54 -2.61 -4.15
CA TRP A 304 -19.57 -1.84 -2.91
C TRP A 304 -20.45 -0.60 -3.05
N LYS A 305 -20.88 0.00 -1.93
CA LYS A 305 -21.64 1.24 -1.87
C LYS A 305 -20.89 2.31 -1.08
N LEU A 306 -21.13 3.59 -1.39
CA LEU A 306 -20.48 4.70 -0.71
C LEU A 306 -20.69 4.70 0.82
N PRO A 307 -21.88 4.39 1.37
CA PRO A 307 -22.04 4.25 2.82
C PRO A 307 -21.10 3.22 3.46
N GLU A 308 -20.81 2.11 2.78
CA GLU A 308 -19.85 1.10 3.28
C GLU A 308 -18.43 1.66 3.35
N LEU A 309 -17.99 2.39 2.32
CA LEU A 309 -16.68 3.06 2.30
C LEU A 309 -16.57 4.07 3.43
N LYS A 310 -17.60 4.92 3.59
CA LYS A 310 -17.67 5.92 4.67
C LYS A 310 -17.60 5.27 6.06
N GLU A 311 -18.33 4.20 6.28
CA GLU A 311 -18.32 3.44 7.54
C GLU A 311 -16.91 2.94 7.86
N LYS A 312 -16.24 2.27 6.89
CA LYS A 312 -14.90 1.71 7.10
C LYS A 312 -13.87 2.80 7.40
N LEU A 313 -13.87 3.88 6.63
CA LEU A 313 -12.95 4.99 6.87
C LEU A 313 -13.26 5.69 8.21
N ALA A 314 -14.51 6.05 8.48
CA ALA A 314 -14.91 6.73 9.71
C ALA A 314 -14.60 5.90 10.98
N LYS A 315 -14.74 4.58 10.93
CA LYS A 315 -14.37 3.68 12.03
C LYS A 315 -12.91 3.90 12.46
N TRP A 316 -11.99 3.98 11.52
CA TRP A 316 -10.58 4.22 11.80
C TRP A 316 -10.31 5.67 12.22
N GLN A 317 -11.00 6.65 11.62
CA GLN A 317 -10.87 8.06 11.95
C GLN A 317 -11.25 8.38 13.40
N THR A 318 -12.26 7.70 13.94
CA THR A 318 -12.80 7.94 15.29
C THR A 318 -12.29 6.95 16.33
N GLY A 319 -11.83 5.78 15.91
CA GLY A 319 -11.50 4.68 16.82
C GLY A 319 -10.02 4.47 17.10
N ILE A 320 -9.11 5.01 16.27
CA ILE A 320 -7.67 4.78 16.46
C ILE A 320 -7.09 5.49 17.69
N GLY A 321 -7.79 6.50 18.23
CA GLY A 321 -7.37 7.24 19.42
C GLY A 321 -6.03 7.94 19.23
N ASP A 322 -5.07 7.70 20.14
CA ASP A 322 -3.71 8.25 20.07
C ASP A 322 -2.82 7.54 19.03
N GLY A 323 -3.30 6.42 18.47
CA GLY A 323 -2.62 5.69 17.42
C GLY A 323 -2.63 6.44 16.09
N TRP A 324 -2.07 5.83 15.02
CA TRP A 324 -1.94 6.47 13.72
C TRP A 324 -2.12 5.51 12.56
N VAL A 325 -2.62 6.02 11.43
CA VAL A 325 -2.84 5.25 10.20
C VAL A 325 -2.09 5.85 9.02
N GLY A 326 -1.57 4.98 8.16
CA GLY A 326 -1.21 5.32 6.80
C GLY A 326 -2.47 5.33 5.93
N LEU A 327 -2.70 6.41 5.21
CA LEU A 327 -3.85 6.61 4.34
C LEU A 327 -3.44 6.34 2.89
N PHE A 328 -4.18 5.52 2.17
CA PHE A 328 -3.89 5.22 0.76
C PHE A 328 -5.16 4.80 0.01
N TRP A 329 -5.19 5.07 -1.29
CA TRP A 329 -6.20 4.54 -2.20
C TRP A 329 -5.69 3.34 -2.99
N SER A 330 -4.40 3.32 -3.32
CA SER A 330 -3.74 2.25 -4.08
C SER A 330 -2.28 2.08 -3.63
N ASN A 331 -1.68 0.95 -3.99
CA ASN A 331 -0.27 0.63 -3.84
C ASN A 331 0.14 -0.36 -4.95
N GLN A 332 1.34 -0.95 -4.88
CA GLN A 332 1.82 -1.92 -5.87
C GLN A 332 1.00 -3.23 -5.94
N ASP A 333 0.15 -3.50 -4.95
CA ASP A 333 -0.66 -4.72 -4.84
C ASP A 333 -2.16 -4.48 -5.05
N GLN A 334 -2.56 -3.23 -5.29
CA GLN A 334 -3.96 -2.84 -5.46
C GLN A 334 -4.19 -2.21 -6.84
N PRO A 335 -5.38 -2.40 -7.45
CA PRO A 335 -5.72 -1.72 -8.69
C PRO A 335 -5.71 -0.20 -8.51
N ARG A 336 -5.63 0.53 -9.63
CA ARG A 336 -5.61 1.99 -9.63
C ARG A 336 -6.85 2.58 -8.94
N ALA A 337 -6.65 3.61 -8.12
CA ALA A 337 -7.68 4.25 -7.31
C ALA A 337 -8.92 4.67 -8.11
N LEU A 338 -8.72 5.32 -9.24
CA LEU A 338 -9.81 5.77 -10.13
C LEU A 338 -10.68 4.63 -10.65
N SER A 339 -10.05 3.53 -11.05
CA SER A 339 -10.76 2.36 -11.58
C SER A 339 -11.54 1.60 -10.51
N ARG A 340 -11.17 1.78 -9.25
CA ARG A 340 -11.79 1.08 -8.13
C ARG A 340 -12.83 1.91 -7.39
N PHE A 341 -12.49 3.13 -7.01
CA PHE A 341 -13.30 3.99 -6.14
C PHE A 341 -13.98 5.15 -6.89
N GLY A 342 -13.64 5.35 -8.15
CA GLY A 342 -14.08 6.49 -8.93
C GLY A 342 -14.64 6.12 -10.30
N THR A 343 -14.27 6.91 -11.27
CA THR A 343 -14.66 6.72 -12.68
C THR A 343 -13.46 6.86 -13.61
N THR A 344 -13.47 6.05 -14.66
CA THR A 344 -12.50 6.11 -15.78
C THR A 344 -13.08 6.85 -16.99
N ASP A 345 -14.30 7.38 -16.89
CA ASP A 345 -14.90 8.19 -17.94
C ASP A 345 -14.05 9.45 -18.17
N GLU A 346 -13.53 9.63 -19.38
CA GLU A 346 -12.64 10.73 -19.78
C GLU A 346 -13.18 12.11 -19.40
N ARG A 347 -14.51 12.29 -19.43
CA ARG A 347 -15.18 13.54 -19.06
C ARG A 347 -14.97 13.93 -17.60
N TYR A 348 -14.81 12.94 -16.73
CA TYR A 348 -14.80 13.12 -15.28
C TYR A 348 -13.51 12.63 -14.60
N ARG A 349 -12.64 11.92 -15.32
CA ARG A 349 -11.42 11.30 -14.77
C ARG A 349 -10.58 12.26 -13.95
N VAL A 350 -10.25 13.44 -14.50
CA VAL A 350 -9.43 14.45 -13.80
C VAL A 350 -10.14 14.94 -12.55
N GLN A 351 -11.44 15.19 -12.65
CA GLN A 351 -12.26 15.68 -11.55
C GLN A 351 -12.34 14.66 -10.42
N CYS A 352 -12.59 13.41 -10.79
CA CYS A 352 -12.67 12.28 -9.85
C CYS A 352 -11.32 12.05 -9.13
N ALA A 353 -10.18 12.13 -9.86
CA ALA A 353 -8.86 12.00 -9.24
C ALA A 353 -8.61 13.09 -8.18
N LYS A 354 -8.97 14.34 -8.49
CA LYS A 354 -8.86 15.45 -7.54
C LYS A 354 -9.79 15.25 -6.32
N MET A 355 -11.02 14.79 -6.54
CA MET A 355 -11.98 14.51 -5.48
C MET A 355 -11.46 13.42 -4.53
N LEU A 356 -10.96 12.30 -5.06
CA LEU A 356 -10.36 11.24 -4.26
C LEU A 356 -9.16 11.75 -3.45
N GLY A 357 -8.27 12.55 -4.08
CA GLY A 357 -7.15 13.21 -3.38
C GLY A 357 -7.64 14.13 -2.27
N THR A 358 -8.69 14.93 -2.50
CA THR A 358 -9.26 15.83 -1.48
C THR A 358 -9.74 15.05 -0.25
N ILE A 359 -10.50 13.97 -0.46
CA ILE A 359 -10.98 13.13 0.64
C ILE A 359 -9.80 12.55 1.42
N LEU A 360 -8.86 11.87 0.74
CA LEU A 360 -7.76 11.17 1.40
C LEU A 360 -6.88 12.11 2.23
N HIS A 361 -6.44 13.24 1.65
CA HIS A 361 -5.51 14.17 2.29
C HIS A 361 -6.10 14.88 3.51
N ASN A 362 -7.42 14.95 3.62
CA ASN A 362 -8.12 15.55 4.76
C ASN A 362 -8.53 14.56 5.86
N LEU A 363 -8.33 13.25 5.67
CA LEU A 363 -8.50 12.27 6.74
C LEU A 363 -7.38 12.39 7.79
N HIS A 364 -7.66 11.96 9.02
CA HIS A 364 -6.68 11.84 10.09
C HIS A 364 -5.77 10.64 9.83
N GLY A 365 -4.49 10.90 9.61
CA GLY A 365 -3.47 9.92 9.22
C GLY A 365 -2.45 10.53 8.27
N THR A 366 -1.49 9.75 7.81
CA THR A 366 -0.45 10.19 6.87
C THR A 366 -0.76 9.68 5.46
N PRO A 367 -0.98 10.57 4.47
CA PRO A 367 -1.25 10.16 3.09
C PRO A 367 -0.02 9.54 2.42
N PHE A 368 -0.25 8.43 1.70
CA PHE A 368 0.69 7.78 0.81
C PHE A 368 0.15 7.84 -0.61
N ILE A 369 0.83 8.55 -1.48
CA ILE A 369 0.52 8.64 -2.91
C ILE A 369 1.28 7.52 -3.62
N TYR A 370 0.58 6.63 -4.30
CA TYR A 370 1.24 5.64 -5.15
C TYR A 370 1.58 6.26 -6.51
N GLN A 371 2.79 6.00 -7.04
CA GLN A 371 3.25 6.53 -8.33
C GLN A 371 2.17 6.40 -9.43
N GLY A 372 1.86 7.52 -10.09
CA GLY A 372 0.85 7.62 -11.13
C GLY A 372 -0.55 8.02 -10.65
N GLU A 373 -0.81 8.00 -9.33
CA GLU A 373 -2.07 8.50 -8.77
C GLU A 373 -2.21 10.02 -9.01
N GLU A 374 -1.11 10.75 -8.84
CA GLU A 374 -1.01 12.19 -9.02
C GLU A 374 -1.16 12.67 -10.47
N ILE A 375 -1.19 11.78 -11.44
CA ILE A 375 -1.51 12.08 -12.84
C ILE A 375 -2.80 11.40 -13.31
N GLY A 376 -3.47 10.69 -12.39
CA GLY A 376 -4.76 10.07 -12.65
C GLY A 376 -4.68 8.82 -13.55
N MET A 377 -3.68 7.96 -13.36
CA MET A 377 -3.59 6.66 -14.04
C MET A 377 -4.77 5.75 -13.68
N VAL A 378 -5.16 4.90 -14.63
CA VAL A 378 -6.26 3.95 -14.53
C VAL A 378 -5.76 2.51 -14.77
N ASN A 379 -6.61 1.50 -14.53
CA ASN A 379 -6.29 0.11 -14.81
C ASN A 379 -6.05 -0.12 -16.32
N VAL A 380 -5.29 -1.16 -16.62
CA VAL A 380 -4.94 -1.56 -17.98
C VAL A 380 -6.04 -2.44 -18.58
N PRO A 381 -6.43 -2.23 -19.85
CA PRO A 381 -7.37 -3.09 -20.56
C PRO A 381 -6.67 -4.37 -21.08
N TRP A 382 -6.32 -5.29 -20.19
CA TRP A 382 -5.65 -6.55 -20.54
C TRP A 382 -6.48 -7.37 -21.53
N THR A 383 -5.83 -7.92 -22.58
CA THR A 383 -6.48 -8.69 -23.64
C THR A 383 -5.91 -10.11 -23.79
N SER A 384 -4.77 -10.39 -23.18
CA SER A 384 -4.12 -11.72 -23.22
C SER A 384 -3.39 -11.99 -21.92
N VAL A 385 -3.40 -13.24 -21.46
CA VAL A 385 -2.61 -13.71 -20.32
C VAL A 385 -1.11 -13.51 -20.54
N ASP A 386 -0.62 -13.54 -21.77
CA ASP A 386 0.79 -13.32 -22.10
C ASP A 386 1.29 -11.90 -21.78
N GLN A 387 0.38 -10.96 -21.56
CA GLN A 387 0.70 -9.59 -21.14
C GLN A 387 0.98 -9.49 -19.63
N LEU A 388 0.52 -10.47 -18.85
CA LEU A 388 0.63 -10.48 -17.38
C LEU A 388 1.98 -11.02 -16.93
N ARG A 389 2.46 -10.55 -15.78
CA ARG A 389 3.79 -10.89 -15.24
C ARG A 389 3.75 -11.39 -13.80
N ASP A 390 2.73 -11.00 -13.05
CA ASP A 390 2.63 -11.26 -11.63
C ASP A 390 2.33 -12.72 -11.30
N VAL A 391 3.10 -13.30 -10.38
CA VAL A 391 2.98 -14.70 -9.95
C VAL A 391 1.59 -15.03 -9.40
N GLU A 392 1.00 -14.13 -8.62
CA GLU A 392 -0.35 -14.33 -8.07
C GLU A 392 -1.41 -14.45 -9.17
N ILE A 393 -1.34 -13.57 -10.18
CA ILE A 393 -2.28 -13.58 -11.31
C ILE A 393 -2.11 -14.83 -12.16
N LEU A 394 -0.87 -15.21 -12.45
CA LEU A 394 -0.56 -16.39 -13.27
C LEU A 394 -1.03 -17.67 -12.57
N ASN A 395 -0.87 -17.76 -11.26
CA ASN A 395 -1.39 -18.87 -10.47
C ASN A 395 -2.92 -18.89 -10.48
N PHE A 396 -3.58 -17.74 -10.27
CA PHE A 396 -5.04 -17.62 -10.37
C PHE A 396 -5.58 -18.07 -11.75
N VAL A 397 -4.92 -17.67 -12.84
CA VAL A 397 -5.27 -18.12 -14.21
C VAL A 397 -5.14 -19.65 -14.34
N ASN A 398 -4.06 -20.22 -13.79
CA ASN A 398 -3.87 -21.67 -13.79
C ASN A 398 -4.93 -22.39 -12.97
N ASP A 399 -5.29 -21.86 -11.80
CA ASP A 399 -6.35 -22.40 -10.96
C ASP A 399 -7.72 -22.36 -11.66
N CYS A 400 -8.07 -21.26 -12.31
CA CYS A 400 -9.28 -21.15 -13.12
C CYS A 400 -9.31 -22.20 -14.24
N ARG A 401 -8.21 -22.41 -14.94
CA ARG A 401 -8.10 -23.41 -16.00
C ARG A 401 -8.22 -24.84 -15.49
N ASN A 402 -7.54 -25.15 -14.39
CA ASN A 402 -7.53 -26.49 -13.78
C ASN A 402 -8.88 -26.89 -13.19
N THR A 403 -9.62 -25.93 -12.65
CA THR A 403 -10.94 -26.15 -12.03
C THR A 403 -12.10 -25.98 -13.02
N GLY A 404 -11.83 -25.50 -14.25
CA GLY A 404 -12.87 -25.24 -15.25
C GLY A 404 -13.74 -24.03 -14.93
N ALA A 405 -13.19 -23.03 -14.20
CA ALA A 405 -13.91 -21.78 -13.94
C ALA A 405 -14.24 -21.04 -15.24
N PRO A 406 -15.37 -20.31 -15.32
CA PRO A 406 -15.74 -19.56 -16.52
C PRO A 406 -14.68 -18.52 -16.91
N GLU A 407 -14.36 -18.44 -18.20
CA GLU A 407 -13.38 -17.47 -18.71
C GLU A 407 -13.78 -16.03 -18.40
N ASP A 408 -15.07 -15.70 -18.51
CA ASP A 408 -15.59 -14.38 -18.16
C ASP A 408 -15.34 -14.01 -16.68
N PHE A 409 -15.45 -14.97 -15.77
CA PHE A 409 -15.13 -14.76 -14.36
C PHE A 409 -13.64 -14.43 -14.19
N MET A 410 -12.78 -15.21 -14.82
CA MET A 410 -11.33 -15.00 -14.77
C MET A 410 -10.95 -13.59 -15.26
N TRP A 411 -11.41 -13.18 -16.44
CA TRP A 411 -11.09 -11.88 -17.01
C TRP A 411 -11.66 -10.72 -16.18
N GLN A 412 -12.89 -10.83 -15.68
CA GLN A 412 -13.46 -9.80 -14.83
C GLN A 412 -12.69 -9.62 -13.52
N ALA A 413 -12.20 -10.72 -12.93
CA ALA A 413 -11.35 -10.67 -11.75
C ALA A 413 -10.00 -10.00 -12.07
N ILE A 414 -9.35 -10.36 -13.19
CA ILE A 414 -8.09 -9.77 -13.64
C ILE A 414 -8.23 -8.26 -13.85
N TRP A 415 -9.20 -7.80 -14.63
CA TRP A 415 -9.39 -6.37 -14.90
C TRP A 415 -9.62 -5.55 -13.63
N ARG A 416 -10.27 -6.12 -12.62
CA ARG A 416 -10.61 -5.40 -11.38
C ARG A 416 -9.52 -5.47 -10.33
N LYS A 417 -8.82 -6.62 -10.21
CA LYS A 417 -8.03 -6.93 -9.01
C LYS A 417 -6.56 -7.27 -9.28
N ALA A 418 -6.15 -7.44 -10.53
CA ALA A 418 -4.78 -7.79 -10.85
C ALA A 418 -3.79 -6.73 -10.36
N ARG A 419 -2.73 -7.17 -9.68
CA ARG A 419 -1.64 -6.30 -9.20
C ARG A 419 -0.91 -5.62 -10.36
N ASP A 420 -0.82 -6.26 -11.52
CA ASP A 420 -0.20 -5.70 -12.73
C ASP A 420 -0.85 -4.40 -13.20
N ASN A 421 -2.12 -4.12 -12.84
CA ASN A 421 -2.76 -2.82 -13.08
C ASN A 421 -1.99 -1.64 -12.46
N ALA A 422 -1.39 -1.86 -11.29
CA ALA A 422 -0.58 -0.86 -10.59
C ALA A 422 0.89 -0.89 -11.02
N ARG A 423 1.36 -2.01 -11.62
CA ARG A 423 2.79 -2.28 -11.88
C ARG A 423 3.28 -1.85 -13.25
N VAL A 424 2.39 -1.36 -14.12
CA VAL A 424 2.79 -0.81 -15.43
C VAL A 424 3.67 0.43 -15.26
N PRO A 425 4.60 0.66 -16.23
CA PRO A 425 5.53 1.77 -16.17
C PRO A 425 4.87 3.14 -16.03
N MET A 426 5.54 4.02 -15.28
CA MET A 426 5.19 5.44 -15.18
C MET A 426 5.35 6.11 -16.55
N PRO A 427 4.30 6.74 -17.09
CA PRO A 427 4.37 7.46 -18.35
C PRO A 427 4.89 8.90 -18.10
N TRP A 428 6.12 9.16 -18.52
CA TRP A 428 6.74 10.48 -18.34
C TRP A 428 6.33 11.49 -19.42
N ASP A 429 6.11 11.00 -20.66
CA ASP A 429 5.71 11.81 -21.81
C ASP A 429 4.95 10.96 -22.85
N ASP A 430 4.61 11.57 -24.00
CA ASP A 430 3.89 10.93 -25.10
C ASP A 430 4.82 10.21 -26.11
N SER A 431 6.12 10.20 -25.87
CA SER A 431 7.10 9.54 -26.74
C SER A 431 7.00 8.00 -26.67
N LYS A 432 7.79 7.31 -27.49
CA LYS A 432 7.84 5.84 -27.46
C LYS A 432 8.09 5.35 -26.05
N ASN A 433 7.31 4.35 -25.63
CA ASN A 433 7.35 3.75 -24.27
C ASN A 433 7.09 4.79 -23.16
N GLY A 434 6.34 5.86 -23.45
CA GLY A 434 6.00 6.88 -22.46
C GLY A 434 7.21 7.59 -21.83
N GLY A 435 8.37 7.65 -22.52
CA GLY A 435 9.62 8.15 -21.93
C GLY A 435 10.17 7.32 -20.77
N PHE A 436 9.56 6.17 -20.45
CA PHE A 436 10.02 5.28 -19.38
C PHE A 436 11.34 4.58 -19.71
N THR A 437 11.47 4.05 -20.93
CA THR A 437 12.66 3.31 -21.40
C THR A 437 12.94 3.55 -22.87
N THR A 438 14.21 3.44 -23.26
CA THR A 438 14.63 3.39 -24.66
C THR A 438 14.59 1.97 -25.23
N GLY A 439 14.54 0.95 -24.36
CA GLY A 439 14.45 -0.47 -24.70
C GLY A 439 13.02 -0.99 -24.82
N GLU A 440 12.85 -2.29 -24.57
CA GLU A 440 11.54 -2.96 -24.49
C GLU A 440 11.08 -2.97 -23.02
N PRO A 441 9.93 -2.40 -22.66
CA PRO A 441 9.46 -2.41 -21.28
C PRO A 441 9.20 -3.83 -20.78
N TRP A 442 9.56 -4.13 -19.54
CA TRP A 442 9.38 -5.44 -18.91
C TRP A 442 7.91 -5.89 -18.83
N ILE A 443 6.99 -4.93 -18.79
CA ILE A 443 5.54 -5.08 -18.92
C ILE A 443 5.01 -3.97 -19.82
N MET A 444 3.92 -4.18 -20.52
CA MET A 444 3.36 -3.17 -21.41
C MET A 444 2.96 -1.90 -20.63
N LEU A 445 3.10 -0.73 -21.26
CA LEU A 445 2.50 0.50 -20.76
C LEU A 445 0.98 0.44 -20.90
N ASN A 446 0.29 1.23 -20.05
CA ASN A 446 -1.12 1.50 -20.31
C ASN A 446 -1.25 2.21 -21.67
N PRO A 447 -2.14 1.74 -22.58
CA PRO A 447 -2.29 2.33 -23.92
C PRO A 447 -2.63 3.82 -23.94
N ASP A 448 -3.19 4.35 -22.84
CA ASP A 448 -3.58 5.77 -22.72
C ASP A 448 -2.40 6.71 -22.36
N TYR A 449 -1.16 6.20 -22.32
CA TYR A 449 0.02 6.99 -21.92
C TYR A 449 0.26 8.26 -22.76
N LYS A 450 -0.31 8.34 -23.96
CA LYS A 450 -0.20 9.55 -24.79
C LYS A 450 -1.00 10.72 -24.24
N GLU A 451 -2.11 10.42 -23.58
CA GLU A 451 -3.02 11.38 -22.97
C GLU A 451 -2.74 11.54 -21.47
N ILE A 452 -2.42 10.43 -20.80
CA ILE A 452 -2.14 10.39 -19.35
C ILE A 452 -0.64 10.19 -19.14
N ASN A 453 0.07 11.29 -18.97
CA ASN A 453 1.51 11.28 -18.70
C ASN A 453 1.94 12.52 -17.91
N VAL A 454 3.15 12.45 -17.34
CA VAL A 454 3.70 13.50 -16.48
C VAL A 454 3.86 14.82 -17.23
N ALA A 455 4.41 14.80 -18.46
CA ALA A 455 4.64 16.04 -19.23
C ALA A 455 3.34 16.78 -19.52
N SER A 456 2.29 16.07 -19.94
CA SER A 456 0.96 16.63 -20.15
C SER A 456 0.34 17.16 -18.86
N ALA A 457 0.48 16.43 -17.75
CA ALA A 457 -0.04 16.84 -16.45
C ALA A 457 0.67 18.09 -15.92
N MET A 458 1.98 18.20 -16.08
CA MET A 458 2.75 19.38 -15.64
C MET A 458 2.50 20.60 -16.54
N ALA A 459 2.15 20.41 -17.82
CA ALA A 459 1.83 21.50 -18.73
C ALA A 459 0.44 22.12 -18.49
N ASP A 460 -0.48 21.39 -17.88
CA ASP A 460 -1.84 21.87 -17.57
C ASP A 460 -1.94 22.31 -16.10
N PRO A 461 -2.09 23.62 -15.81
CA PRO A 461 -2.17 24.13 -14.43
C PRO A 461 -3.44 23.66 -13.68
N ASP A 462 -4.44 23.15 -14.40
CA ASP A 462 -5.66 22.59 -13.82
C ASP A 462 -5.63 21.05 -13.75
N SER A 463 -4.47 20.42 -13.98
CA SER A 463 -4.29 18.96 -13.92
C SER A 463 -4.43 18.38 -12.52
N VAL A 464 -4.44 17.04 -12.43
CA VAL A 464 -4.39 16.30 -11.17
C VAL A 464 -3.09 16.58 -10.43
N TYR A 465 -1.94 16.62 -11.13
CA TYR A 465 -0.61 16.88 -10.56
C TYR A 465 -0.55 18.17 -9.75
N TRP A 466 -0.95 19.30 -10.35
CA TRP A 466 -0.94 20.59 -9.65
C TRP A 466 -1.96 20.67 -8.53
N TYR A 467 -3.04 19.92 -8.64
CA TYR A 467 -4.00 19.82 -7.55
C TYR A 467 -3.44 19.06 -6.36
N TYR A 468 -2.77 17.90 -6.57
CA TYR A 468 -2.09 17.16 -5.52
C TYR A 468 -0.98 18.00 -4.88
N ARG A 469 -0.18 18.73 -5.66
CA ARG A 469 0.81 19.66 -5.12
C ARG A 469 0.16 20.71 -4.20
N ARG A 470 -0.99 21.26 -4.57
CA ARG A 470 -1.74 22.19 -3.70
C ARG A 470 -2.23 21.52 -2.41
N LEU A 471 -2.71 20.29 -2.45
CA LEU A 471 -3.13 19.54 -1.27
C LEU A 471 -1.94 19.27 -0.33
N ILE A 472 -0.78 18.91 -0.88
CA ILE A 472 0.45 18.69 -0.13
C ILE A 472 0.90 19.98 0.56
N GLU A 473 0.90 21.09 -0.17
CA GLU A 473 1.27 22.41 0.35
C GLU A 473 0.28 22.87 1.43
N LEU A 474 -1.02 22.66 1.22
CA LEU A 474 -2.07 22.96 2.18
C LEU A 474 -1.83 22.19 3.50
N ARG A 475 -1.49 20.90 3.43
CA ARG A 475 -1.21 20.06 4.59
C ARG A 475 0.00 20.54 5.38
N LYS A 476 1.08 20.99 4.72
CA LYS A 476 2.28 21.53 5.40
C LYS A 476 1.98 22.73 6.29
N HIS A 477 0.96 23.51 5.95
CA HIS A 477 0.65 24.78 6.60
C HIS A 477 -0.61 24.74 7.48
N ASN A 478 -1.37 23.64 7.49
CA ASN A 478 -2.65 23.57 8.21
C ASN A 478 -2.74 22.31 9.07
N LEU A 479 -2.51 22.49 10.37
CA LEU A 479 -2.50 21.39 11.34
C LEU A 479 -3.88 20.71 11.49
N ILE A 480 -4.96 21.36 11.08
CA ILE A 480 -6.29 20.75 11.09
C ILE A 480 -6.37 19.53 10.16
N MET A 481 -5.59 19.47 9.09
CA MET A 481 -5.57 18.30 8.20
C MET A 481 -5.05 17.05 8.91
N PRO A 482 -3.83 17.03 9.51
CA PRO A 482 -3.35 15.86 10.24
C PRO A 482 -4.01 15.63 11.60
N TYR A 483 -4.31 16.68 12.36
CA TYR A 483 -4.65 16.55 13.78
C TYR A 483 -6.10 16.90 14.14
N GLY A 484 -6.88 17.50 13.25
CA GLY A 484 -8.26 17.86 13.53
C GLY A 484 -9.14 16.66 13.85
N GLU A 485 -10.02 16.81 14.80
CA GLU A 485 -11.04 15.82 15.14
C GLU A 485 -11.98 15.60 13.96
N PHE A 486 -12.33 14.35 13.69
CA PHE A 486 -13.17 13.94 12.58
C PHE A 486 -14.62 13.72 13.02
N LYS A 487 -15.58 14.19 12.21
CA LYS A 487 -17.00 13.91 12.39
C LYS A 487 -17.67 13.64 11.05
N LEU A 488 -18.10 12.40 10.81
CA LEU A 488 -18.83 12.02 9.60
C LEU A 488 -20.21 12.70 9.54
N LEU A 489 -20.55 13.23 8.38
CA LEU A 489 -21.87 13.78 8.07
C LEU A 489 -22.57 12.90 7.05
N TRP A 490 -23.91 12.87 7.09
CA TRP A 490 -24.77 12.15 6.14
C TRP A 490 -24.26 10.72 5.83
N PRO A 491 -24.12 9.83 6.85
CA PRO A 491 -23.50 8.51 6.69
C PRO A 491 -24.22 7.64 5.63
N GLU A 492 -25.54 7.77 5.49
CA GLU A 492 -26.36 6.95 4.59
C GLU A 492 -26.48 7.50 3.16
N ASP A 493 -25.95 8.70 2.88
CA ASP A 493 -26.01 9.28 1.54
C ASP A 493 -25.17 8.46 0.56
N GLU A 494 -25.77 8.04 -0.57
CA GLU A 494 -25.11 7.16 -1.55
C GLU A 494 -24.27 7.94 -2.60
N ALA A 495 -24.29 9.28 -2.58
CA ALA A 495 -23.55 10.12 -3.51
C ALA A 495 -22.56 11.08 -2.81
N LEU A 496 -22.91 11.57 -1.62
CA LEU A 496 -22.11 12.55 -0.90
C LEU A 496 -21.24 11.86 0.17
N PHE A 497 -19.93 12.07 0.12
CA PHE A 497 -19.04 11.82 1.23
C PHE A 497 -18.64 13.15 1.85
N ALA A 498 -19.12 13.44 3.05
CA ALA A 498 -18.77 14.65 3.76
C ALA A 498 -18.46 14.42 5.23
N PHE A 499 -17.53 15.21 5.75
CA PHE A 499 -17.10 15.17 7.15
C PHE A 499 -16.58 16.54 7.61
N GLU A 500 -16.72 16.81 8.90
CA GLU A 500 -16.11 17.97 9.55
C GLU A 500 -14.72 17.61 10.11
N LYS A 501 -13.86 18.63 10.16
CA LYS A 501 -12.61 18.64 10.92
C LYS A 501 -12.61 19.83 11.86
N HIS A 502 -12.18 19.61 13.11
CA HIS A 502 -12.13 20.65 14.15
C HIS A 502 -10.77 20.65 14.83
N LEU A 503 -10.14 21.84 14.96
CA LEU A 503 -8.89 22.01 15.68
C LEU A 503 -8.78 23.44 16.24
N ASP A 504 -8.64 23.61 17.56
CA ASP A 504 -8.36 24.89 18.22
C ASP A 504 -9.28 26.05 17.80
N GLY A 505 -10.55 25.74 17.52
CA GLY A 505 -11.56 26.71 17.06
C GLY A 505 -11.59 26.93 15.56
N GLU A 506 -10.72 26.28 14.80
CA GLU A 506 -10.80 26.18 13.35
C GLU A 506 -11.74 25.02 12.96
N HIS A 507 -12.60 25.24 11.96
CA HIS A 507 -13.58 24.27 11.50
C HIS A 507 -13.57 24.18 9.98
N TRP A 508 -13.44 22.96 9.48
CA TRP A 508 -13.51 22.68 8.04
C TRP A 508 -14.61 21.65 7.75
N LEU A 509 -15.33 21.85 6.66
CA LEU A 509 -16.18 20.86 6.02
C LEU A 509 -15.49 20.38 4.77
N ILE A 510 -15.30 19.10 4.64
CA ILE A 510 -14.78 18.42 3.44
C ILE A 510 -15.97 17.68 2.83
N ALA A 511 -16.25 17.93 1.54
CA ALA A 511 -17.37 17.32 0.83
C ALA A 511 -16.94 16.87 -0.57
N GLY A 512 -17.24 15.62 -0.93
CA GLY A 512 -16.98 15.02 -2.23
C GLY A 512 -18.22 14.35 -2.79
N ASN A 513 -18.52 14.63 -4.06
CA ASN A 513 -19.61 14.01 -4.80
C ASN A 513 -19.12 12.77 -5.54
N PHE A 514 -19.55 11.59 -5.12
CA PHE A 514 -19.23 10.29 -5.73
C PHE A 514 -20.25 9.88 -6.78
N SER A 515 -20.75 10.83 -7.57
CA SER A 515 -21.70 10.54 -8.64
C SER A 515 -21.42 11.35 -9.90
N ASP A 516 -22.01 10.95 -11.01
CA ASP A 516 -21.96 11.63 -12.31
C ASP A 516 -23.02 12.72 -12.46
N LYS A 517 -23.67 13.11 -11.37
CA LYS A 517 -24.73 14.13 -11.33
C LYS A 517 -24.33 15.27 -10.41
N GLU A 518 -24.86 16.46 -10.68
CA GLU A 518 -24.81 17.58 -9.75
C GLU A 518 -25.66 17.27 -8.50
N ILE A 519 -25.13 17.57 -7.33
CA ILE A 519 -25.83 17.49 -6.04
C ILE A 519 -25.81 18.83 -5.32
N THR A 520 -26.87 19.14 -4.59
CA THR A 520 -26.94 20.34 -3.73
C THR A 520 -27.27 19.93 -2.29
N VAL A 521 -26.43 20.36 -1.36
CA VAL A 521 -26.56 20.08 0.07
C VAL A 521 -26.91 21.35 0.81
N THR A 522 -27.92 21.30 1.69
CA THR A 522 -28.20 22.39 2.61
C THR A 522 -27.24 22.27 3.79
N LEU A 523 -26.45 23.31 4.02
CA LEU A 523 -25.49 23.35 5.13
C LEU A 523 -26.23 23.52 6.47
N PRO A 524 -25.66 23.00 7.57
CA PRO A 524 -26.18 23.25 8.91
C PRO A 524 -26.32 24.76 9.18
N ALA A 525 -27.44 25.16 9.81
CA ALA A 525 -27.76 26.57 10.02
C ALA A 525 -26.78 27.30 10.97
N GLU A 526 -26.02 26.52 11.75
CA GLU A 526 -24.97 27.02 12.65
C GLU A 526 -23.68 27.43 11.90
N TYR A 527 -23.45 27.00 10.65
CA TYR A 527 -22.28 27.40 9.89
C TYR A 527 -22.37 28.85 9.43
N LYS A 528 -21.42 29.66 9.89
CA LYS A 528 -21.32 31.09 9.57
C LYS A 528 -20.02 31.39 8.86
N ASN A 529 -19.98 32.51 8.16
CA ASN A 529 -18.76 33.02 7.53
C ASN A 529 -18.01 31.96 6.69
N CYS A 530 -18.79 31.11 5.99
CA CYS A 530 -18.22 30.04 5.18
C CYS A 530 -17.34 30.58 4.05
N GLY A 531 -16.16 29.98 3.86
CA GLY A 531 -15.23 30.33 2.80
C GLY A 531 -14.58 29.09 2.18
N THR A 532 -14.38 29.09 0.85
CA THR A 532 -13.69 28.00 0.17
C THR A 532 -12.20 28.00 0.51
N VAL A 533 -11.68 26.89 1.01
CA VAL A 533 -10.25 26.64 1.24
C VAL A 533 -9.61 26.10 -0.02
N ILE A 534 -10.18 25.05 -0.61
CA ILE A 534 -9.76 24.46 -1.88
C ILE A 534 -10.97 23.80 -2.56
N SER A 535 -11.07 23.93 -3.87
CA SER A 535 -12.09 23.28 -4.69
C SER A 535 -11.46 22.61 -5.90
N THR A 536 -12.05 21.52 -6.36
CA THR A 536 -11.64 20.81 -7.57
C THR A 536 -12.14 21.48 -8.85
N MET A 537 -13.18 22.34 -8.73
CA MET A 537 -13.74 23.14 -9.82
C MET A 537 -13.89 24.61 -9.41
N LYS A 538 -14.02 25.47 -10.40
CA LYS A 538 -14.18 26.95 -10.21
C LYS A 538 -15.62 27.45 -10.34
N THR A 539 -16.57 26.58 -10.69
CA THR A 539 -17.88 26.98 -11.21
C THR A 539 -19.08 26.73 -10.29
N HIS A 540 -18.88 25.95 -9.25
CA HIS A 540 -19.92 25.62 -8.25
C HIS A 540 -19.48 26.16 -6.89
N GLY A 541 -20.11 25.78 -5.82
CA GLY A 541 -19.69 26.14 -4.49
C GLY A 541 -20.80 26.73 -3.60
N LEU A 542 -20.38 27.57 -2.67
CA LEU A 542 -21.21 28.15 -1.61
C LEU A 542 -22.15 29.24 -2.11
N GLY A 543 -23.44 29.15 -1.75
CA GLY A 543 -24.43 30.21 -1.96
C GLY A 543 -25.70 29.95 -1.15
N ASP A 544 -26.25 31.00 -0.50
CA ASP A 544 -27.51 30.97 0.22
C ASP A 544 -27.67 29.81 1.24
N GLY A 545 -26.61 29.50 1.98
CA GLY A 545 -26.58 28.39 2.92
C GLY A 545 -26.61 27.00 2.29
N LYS A 546 -26.19 26.88 1.04
CA LYS A 546 -26.12 25.64 0.29
C LYS A 546 -24.75 25.47 -0.32
N LEU A 547 -24.34 24.21 -0.47
CA LEU A 547 -23.19 23.78 -1.23
C LEU A 547 -23.66 23.00 -2.46
N THR A 548 -23.30 23.44 -3.64
CA THR A 548 -23.55 22.71 -4.89
C THR A 548 -22.24 22.12 -5.41
N LEU A 549 -22.22 20.81 -5.65
CA LEU A 549 -21.09 20.06 -6.19
C LEU A 549 -21.49 19.44 -7.53
N GLY A 550 -20.74 19.72 -8.58
CA GLY A 550 -20.88 19.04 -9.86
C GLY A 550 -20.47 17.56 -9.80
N ALA A 551 -20.58 16.88 -10.91
CA ALA A 551 -20.18 15.47 -11.03
C ALA A 551 -18.73 15.27 -10.60
N TRP A 552 -18.47 14.35 -9.65
CA TRP A 552 -17.15 14.02 -9.12
C TRP A 552 -16.36 15.22 -8.57
N GLU A 553 -17.06 16.27 -8.15
CA GLU A 553 -16.44 17.44 -7.54
C GLU A 553 -16.23 17.27 -6.04
N ALA A 554 -15.21 17.94 -5.51
CA ALA A 554 -15.01 18.11 -4.08
C ALA A 554 -14.65 19.54 -3.71
N GLU A 555 -15.05 19.93 -2.50
CA GLU A 555 -14.73 21.23 -1.93
C GLU A 555 -14.41 21.10 -0.44
N VAL A 556 -13.42 21.86 0.01
CA VAL A 556 -13.09 22.08 1.42
C VAL A 556 -13.49 23.50 1.78
N ILE A 557 -14.28 23.63 2.82
CA ILE A 557 -14.86 24.90 3.28
C ILE A 557 -14.46 25.14 4.72
N SER A 558 -13.93 26.32 5.03
CA SER A 558 -13.81 26.81 6.40
C SER A 558 -15.11 27.47 6.85
N PHE A 559 -15.46 27.34 8.12
CA PHE A 559 -16.65 27.99 8.70
C PHE A 559 -16.44 28.32 10.18
N GLU A 560 -17.30 29.19 10.71
CA GLU A 560 -17.42 29.52 12.14
C GLU A 560 -18.72 28.92 12.70
N LEU A 561 -18.73 28.56 13.98
CA LEU A 561 -19.91 28.08 14.72
C LEU A 561 -20.64 29.19 15.49
#